data_adec5b3134635dc0482b598f5887b4e3
#
_entry.id   adec5b3134635dc0482b598f5887b4e3
#
_cell.length_a   1.000
_cell.length_b   1.000
_cell.length_c   1.000
_cell.angle_alpha   90.00
_cell.angle_beta   90.00
_cell.angle_gamma   90.00
#
_symmetry.space_group_name_H-M   'P 1'
#
loop_
_entity.id
_entity.type
_entity.pdbx_description
1 polymer ?
#
loop_
_entity_poly.entity_id
_entity_poly.type
_entity_poly.pdbx_seq_one_letter_code
_entity_poly.pdbx_strand_id
1 'polypeptide(L)'
;MVPPRTVPLFVLPMGIFPLTQEPLRVFEPRYKQMLDDCVLEESSFGYISTVNPPEGIGGWALPSEYGVLCVADNLEEQGSNLLFTASGETRFRVLDILPASLPARDFGEIFPSVDELVEEYIEESPDGKLYLRAEIEELPPLKGIVHSDRWNKLVRRWSEHIVAIDSLVRASGRGREDVLPIMEGEFLPYTESGLWSACQSILDGYDDRQRALSSEEASQVIDVLENALEEKRAQMDAIRFMMESE
;
A
#
# COMPACT_ATOMS: atom_id res chain seq x y z
N MET A 1 12.17 -5.72 -22.35
CA MET A 1 12.24 -5.99 -20.90
C MET A 1 13.23 -5.00 -20.32
N VAL A 2 12.86 -4.29 -19.29
CA VAL A 2 13.77 -3.50 -18.48
C VAL A 2 14.61 -4.51 -17.68
N PRO A 3 15.93 -4.34 -17.55
CA PRO A 3 16.76 -5.25 -16.77
C PRO A 3 16.30 -5.21 -15.29
N PRO A 4 16.46 -6.33 -14.56
CA PRO A 4 16.20 -6.35 -13.12
C PRO A 4 17.05 -5.29 -12.42
N ARG A 5 16.44 -4.60 -11.46
CA ARG A 5 17.16 -3.66 -10.60
C ARG A 5 16.93 -4.00 -9.13
N THR A 6 17.90 -3.70 -8.31
CA THR A 6 17.78 -3.86 -6.86
C THR A 6 17.20 -2.59 -6.25
N VAL A 7 16.21 -2.75 -5.40
CA VAL A 7 15.58 -1.64 -4.67
C VAL A 7 15.49 -1.96 -3.17
N PRO A 8 15.62 -0.96 -2.29
CA PRO A 8 15.29 -1.11 -0.87
C PRO A 8 13.80 -1.37 -0.68
N LEU A 9 13.43 -2.17 0.33
CA LEU A 9 12.04 -2.51 0.61
C LEU A 9 11.54 -1.91 1.92
N PHE A 10 10.43 -1.20 1.85
CA PHE A 10 9.63 -0.75 2.97
C PHE A 10 8.45 -1.71 3.16
N VAL A 11 8.60 -2.67 4.07
CA VAL A 11 7.66 -3.78 4.25
C VAL A 11 6.74 -3.49 5.43
N LEU A 12 5.46 -3.28 5.17
CA LEU A 12 4.43 -2.99 6.17
C LEU A 12 3.26 -3.99 6.05
N PRO A 13 2.34 -4.04 7.05
CA PRO A 13 1.16 -4.91 6.95
C PRO A 13 0.28 -4.65 5.73
N MET A 14 0.21 -3.41 5.27
CA MET A 14 -0.51 -3.01 4.05
C MET A 14 0.43 -2.21 3.16
N GLY A 15 0.29 -2.38 1.85
CA GLY A 15 1.01 -1.60 0.84
C GLY A 15 0.19 -0.41 0.35
N ILE A 16 0.73 0.32 -0.61
CA ILE A 16 0.11 1.46 -1.31
C ILE A 16 -0.24 1.06 -2.75
N PHE A 17 -1.02 1.88 -3.44
CA PHE A 17 -1.27 1.76 -4.88
C PHE A 17 -0.54 2.86 -5.68
N PRO A 18 -0.31 2.66 -7.00
CA PRO A 18 0.24 3.70 -7.86
C PRO A 18 -0.58 4.98 -7.81
N LEU A 19 0.08 6.12 -8.02
CA LEU A 19 -0.55 7.43 -8.07
C LEU A 19 -1.35 7.81 -6.80
N THR A 20 -1.14 7.09 -5.69
CA THR A 20 -1.67 7.43 -4.37
C THR A 20 -0.56 7.89 -3.44
N GLN A 21 -0.94 8.55 -2.36
CA GLN A 21 -0.01 9.08 -1.37
C GLN A 21 -0.38 8.62 0.04
N GLU A 22 0.62 8.37 0.87
CA GLU A 22 0.42 7.98 2.26
C GLU A 22 1.40 8.72 3.18
N PRO A 23 0.91 9.49 4.17
CA PRO A 23 1.76 10.08 5.18
C PRO A 23 2.22 9.01 6.17
N LEU A 24 3.52 8.93 6.40
CA LEU A 24 4.16 7.90 7.20
C LEU A 24 5.05 8.50 8.28
N ARG A 25 5.20 7.74 9.37
CA ARG A 25 6.10 8.04 10.47
C ARG A 25 7.02 6.85 10.69
N VAL A 26 8.32 7.10 10.62
CA VAL A 26 9.36 6.10 10.78
C VAL A 26 10.14 6.33 12.07
N PHE A 27 10.28 5.27 12.86
CA PHE A 27 11.07 5.24 14.08
C PHE A 27 12.10 4.10 14.09
N GLU A 28 11.89 3.06 13.28
CA GLU A 28 12.78 1.91 13.19
C GLU A 28 14.10 2.26 12.49
N PRO A 29 15.27 1.90 13.04
CA PRO A 29 16.58 2.22 12.47
C PRO A 29 16.73 1.77 11.02
N ARG A 30 16.26 0.55 10.69
CA ARG A 30 16.33 0.01 9.33
C ARG A 30 15.69 0.91 8.28
N TYR A 31 14.52 1.48 8.60
CA TYR A 31 13.81 2.33 7.66
C TYR A 31 14.32 3.78 7.66
N LYS A 32 14.97 4.23 8.74
CA LYS A 32 15.71 5.49 8.74
C LYS A 32 16.90 5.40 7.80
N GLN A 33 17.73 4.35 7.94
CA GLN A 33 18.86 4.12 7.00
C GLN A 33 18.36 4.00 5.56
N MET A 34 17.27 3.27 5.33
CA MET A 34 16.67 3.14 3.99
C MET A 34 16.32 4.49 3.38
N LEU A 35 15.65 5.36 4.16
CA LEU A 35 15.27 6.69 3.69
C LEU A 35 16.49 7.59 3.45
N ASP A 36 17.48 7.55 4.33
CA ASP A 36 18.74 8.29 4.16
C ASP A 36 19.47 7.85 2.88
N ASP A 37 19.55 6.54 2.65
CA ASP A 37 20.14 6.00 1.41
C ASP A 37 19.34 6.45 0.17
N CYS A 38 18.01 6.38 0.20
CA CYS A 38 17.18 6.80 -0.91
C CYS A 38 17.33 8.29 -1.22
N VAL A 39 17.44 9.14 -0.20
CA VAL A 39 17.65 10.58 -0.38
C VAL A 39 19.05 10.86 -0.96
N LEU A 40 20.08 10.19 -0.44
CA LEU A 40 21.47 10.38 -0.90
C LEU A 40 21.66 9.90 -2.35
N GLU A 41 20.98 8.83 -2.74
CA GLU A 41 21.11 8.23 -4.07
C GLU A 41 20.04 8.77 -5.07
N GLU A 42 19.16 9.67 -4.64
CA GLU A 42 18.00 10.14 -5.42
C GLU A 42 17.20 8.96 -6.02
N SER A 43 16.98 7.93 -5.20
CA SER A 43 16.41 6.65 -5.63
C SER A 43 15.03 6.40 -5.00
N SER A 44 14.22 5.61 -5.71
CA SER A 44 12.93 5.11 -5.19
C SER A 44 13.14 3.90 -4.29
N PHE A 45 12.19 3.64 -3.40
CA PHE A 45 12.09 2.41 -2.62
C PHE A 45 10.81 1.63 -3.00
N GLY A 46 10.81 0.32 -2.74
CA GLY A 46 9.63 -0.51 -2.91
C GLY A 46 8.76 -0.50 -1.65
N TYR A 47 7.55 0.07 -1.71
CA TYR A 47 6.56 -0.05 -0.66
C TYR A 47 5.70 -1.29 -0.92
N ILE A 48 5.74 -2.25 -0.01
CA ILE A 48 5.18 -3.59 -0.22
C ILE A 48 4.53 -4.12 1.05
N SER A 49 3.42 -4.87 0.90
CA SER A 49 2.79 -5.54 2.03
C SER A 49 3.55 -6.79 2.45
N THR A 50 3.34 -7.24 3.70
CA THR A 50 3.74 -8.58 4.12
C THR A 50 2.85 -9.63 3.48
N VAL A 51 3.36 -10.88 3.33
CA VAL A 51 2.52 -12.02 2.93
C VAL A 51 1.42 -12.30 3.96
N ASN A 52 0.34 -12.96 3.54
CA ASN A 52 -0.75 -13.37 4.41
C ASN A 52 -1.00 -14.89 4.25
N PRO A 53 -0.89 -15.71 5.29
CA PRO A 53 -0.52 -15.35 6.66
C PRO A 53 0.92 -14.81 6.76
N PRO A 54 1.24 -14.00 7.79
CA PRO A 54 2.58 -13.43 7.92
C PRO A 54 3.65 -14.52 8.10
N GLU A 55 4.69 -14.42 7.31
CA GLU A 55 5.88 -15.26 7.38
C GLU A 55 7.12 -14.39 7.60
N GLY A 56 8.24 -15.01 7.96
CA GLY A 56 9.47 -14.32 8.27
C GLY A 56 10.65 -14.77 7.41
N ILE A 57 11.53 -13.83 7.09
CA ILE A 57 12.85 -14.09 6.50
C ILE A 57 13.92 -13.41 7.36
N GLY A 58 14.82 -14.23 7.96
CA GLY A 58 15.82 -13.71 8.89
C GLY A 58 15.21 -12.96 10.09
N GLY A 59 13.97 -13.31 10.50
CA GLY A 59 13.21 -12.62 11.54
C GLY A 59 12.47 -11.37 11.09
N TRP A 60 12.64 -10.92 9.85
CA TRP A 60 11.86 -9.84 9.24
C TRP A 60 10.60 -10.38 8.57
N ALA A 61 9.57 -9.54 8.46
CA ALA A 61 8.37 -9.91 7.71
C ALA A 61 8.70 -10.17 6.23
N LEU A 62 8.24 -11.31 5.71
CA LEU A 62 8.40 -11.65 4.30
C LEU A 62 7.54 -10.72 3.44
N PRO A 63 8.12 -10.02 2.44
CA PRO A 63 7.35 -9.20 1.53
C PRO A 63 6.49 -10.05 0.58
N SER A 64 5.36 -9.49 0.16
CA SER A 64 4.49 -10.08 -0.87
C SER A 64 5.16 -10.10 -2.25
N GLU A 65 4.45 -10.62 -3.27
CA GLU A 65 4.98 -10.71 -4.62
C GLU A 65 4.94 -9.37 -5.37
N TYR A 66 3.90 -8.56 -5.14
CA TYR A 66 3.69 -7.29 -5.85
C TYR A 66 3.70 -6.11 -4.88
N GLY A 67 4.37 -5.03 -5.29
CA GLY A 67 4.45 -3.77 -4.56
C GLY A 67 4.44 -2.55 -5.50
N VAL A 68 4.71 -1.39 -4.93
CA VAL A 68 4.74 -0.11 -5.64
C VAL A 68 6.04 0.61 -5.34
N LEU A 69 6.74 1.07 -6.38
CA LEU A 69 7.87 1.98 -6.25
C LEU A 69 7.36 3.33 -5.77
N CYS A 70 8.04 3.87 -4.76
CA CYS A 70 7.67 5.14 -4.16
C CYS A 70 8.88 6.07 -4.05
N VAL A 71 8.60 7.36 -4.06
CA VAL A 71 9.52 8.40 -3.63
C VAL A 71 9.09 8.92 -2.26
N ALA A 72 10.08 9.37 -1.48
CA ALA A 72 9.84 9.99 -0.18
C ALA A 72 9.77 11.52 -0.36
N ASP A 73 8.56 12.06 -0.22
CA ASP A 73 8.32 13.51 -0.29
C ASP A 73 8.16 14.10 1.12
N ASN A 74 8.46 15.39 1.26
CA ASN A 74 8.22 16.16 2.49
C ASN A 74 8.86 15.52 3.73
N LEU A 75 10.13 15.08 3.62
CA LEU A 75 10.85 14.48 4.73
C LEU A 75 11.15 15.51 5.81
N GLU A 76 10.68 15.24 7.05
CA GLU A 76 10.86 16.11 8.21
C GLU A 76 11.30 15.28 9.42
N GLU A 77 12.28 15.80 10.17
CA GLU A 77 12.68 15.23 11.45
C GLU A 77 11.77 15.74 12.58
N GLN A 78 11.23 14.81 13.37
CA GLN A 78 10.45 15.12 14.55
C GLN A 78 10.97 14.33 15.77
N GLY A 79 11.90 14.90 16.49
CA GLY A 79 12.61 14.21 17.57
C GLY A 79 13.41 13.03 17.02
N SER A 80 13.11 11.82 17.50
CA SER A 80 13.71 10.60 17.01
C SER A 80 12.96 9.96 15.83
N ASN A 81 11.94 10.61 15.28
CA ASN A 81 11.16 10.08 14.18
C ASN A 81 11.41 10.85 12.89
N LEU A 82 11.23 10.17 11.76
CA LEU A 82 11.13 10.79 10.45
C LEU A 82 9.67 10.76 9.99
N LEU A 83 9.16 11.89 9.56
CA LEU A 83 7.86 12.02 8.91
C LEU A 83 8.09 12.23 7.43
N PHE A 84 7.34 11.56 6.59
CA PHE A 84 7.40 11.76 5.14
C PHE A 84 6.10 11.33 4.48
N THR A 85 5.93 11.69 3.22
CA THR A 85 4.85 11.20 2.38
C THR A 85 5.41 10.21 1.37
N ALA A 86 4.94 8.97 1.39
CA ALA A 86 5.23 8.01 0.32
C ALA A 86 4.31 8.33 -0.87
N SER A 87 4.89 8.67 -2.02
CA SER A 87 4.17 8.90 -3.27
C SER A 87 4.39 7.71 -4.21
N GLY A 88 3.33 6.96 -4.48
CA GLY A 88 3.36 5.77 -5.32
C GLY A 88 3.52 6.11 -6.80
N GLU A 89 4.45 5.44 -7.48
CA GLU A 89 4.76 5.63 -8.90
C GLU A 89 4.34 4.40 -9.72
N THR A 90 5.19 3.41 -9.79
CA THR A 90 5.06 2.25 -10.68
C THR A 90 4.95 0.96 -9.89
N ARG A 91 4.12 0.03 -10.35
CA ARG A 91 4.03 -1.32 -9.79
C ARG A 91 5.27 -2.14 -10.14
N PHE A 92 5.64 -3.04 -9.24
CA PHE A 92 6.70 -4.00 -9.50
C PHE A 92 6.33 -5.40 -9.01
N ARG A 93 7.03 -6.39 -9.55
CA ARG A 93 7.05 -7.76 -9.07
C ARG A 93 8.41 -8.07 -8.46
N VAL A 94 8.44 -8.71 -7.30
CA VAL A 94 9.65 -9.24 -6.66
C VAL A 94 10.12 -10.47 -7.43
N LEU A 95 11.40 -10.49 -7.78
CA LEU A 95 12.07 -11.63 -8.43
C LEU A 95 12.92 -12.41 -7.43
N ASP A 96 13.64 -11.69 -6.56
CA ASP A 96 14.47 -12.27 -5.51
C ASP A 96 14.57 -11.31 -4.33
N ILE A 97 14.76 -11.85 -3.12
CA ILE A 97 14.86 -11.08 -1.87
C ILE A 97 16.29 -11.15 -1.36
N LEU A 98 16.90 -9.97 -1.19
CA LEU A 98 18.20 -9.81 -0.59
C LEU A 98 18.03 -9.49 0.90
N PRO A 99 18.54 -10.35 1.81
CA PRO A 99 18.35 -10.17 3.23
C PRO A 99 19.02 -8.91 3.75
N ALA A 100 18.52 -8.42 4.89
CA ALA A 100 19.21 -7.41 5.69
C ALA A 100 20.50 -8.00 6.28
N SER A 101 21.49 -7.15 6.56
CA SER A 101 22.76 -7.56 7.14
C SER A 101 22.61 -8.10 8.55
N LEU A 102 21.54 -7.71 9.25
CA LEU A 102 21.22 -8.16 10.59
C LEU A 102 19.89 -8.89 10.63
N PRO A 103 19.77 -9.95 11.49
CA PRO A 103 18.46 -10.48 11.81
C PRO A 103 17.60 -9.45 12.54
N ALA A 104 16.27 -9.63 12.48
CA ALA A 104 15.36 -8.82 13.27
C ALA A 104 15.69 -8.96 14.76
N ARG A 105 15.66 -7.82 15.47
CA ARG A 105 15.87 -7.75 16.91
C ARG A 105 14.68 -7.12 17.58
N ASP A 106 14.39 -7.56 18.78
CA ASP A 106 13.49 -6.87 19.69
C ASP A 106 14.32 -5.81 20.45
N PHE A 107 14.08 -4.54 20.18
CA PHE A 107 14.73 -3.43 20.86
C PHE A 107 13.94 -2.94 22.08
N GLY A 108 12.78 -3.51 22.36
CA GLY A 108 11.88 -3.03 23.39
C GLY A 108 11.37 -1.60 23.09
N GLU A 109 11.44 -0.72 24.09
CA GLU A 109 10.99 0.68 23.95
C GLU A 109 12.07 1.65 23.41
N ILE A 110 13.34 1.22 23.38
CA ILE A 110 14.47 2.07 22.98
C ILE A 110 15.10 1.49 21.72
N PHE A 111 14.99 2.23 20.64
CA PHE A 111 15.68 1.89 19.39
C PHE A 111 17.08 2.52 19.40
N PRO A 112 18.14 1.72 19.14
CA PRO A 112 19.48 2.26 18.91
C PRO A 112 19.49 3.18 17.69
N SER A 113 20.49 4.04 17.62
CA SER A 113 20.71 4.85 16.42
C SER A 113 21.14 3.96 15.24
N VAL A 114 20.99 4.48 14.02
CA VAL A 114 21.50 3.79 12.81
C VAL A 114 22.99 3.57 12.92
N ASP A 115 23.73 4.59 13.36
CA ASP A 115 25.19 4.54 13.48
C ASP A 115 25.65 3.47 14.46
N GLU A 116 25.02 3.38 15.64
CA GLU A 116 25.32 2.33 16.62
C GLU A 116 25.11 0.93 16.07
N LEU A 117 24.05 0.70 15.29
CA LEU A 117 23.79 -0.60 14.68
C LEU A 117 24.75 -0.90 13.53
N VAL A 118 25.11 0.08 12.72
CA VAL A 118 26.05 -0.09 11.61
C VAL A 118 27.47 -0.33 12.14
N GLU A 119 27.92 0.40 13.16
CA GLU A 119 29.23 0.20 13.79
C GLU A 119 29.37 -1.21 14.40
N GLU A 120 28.33 -1.72 15.04
CA GLU A 120 28.33 -3.05 15.64
C GLU A 120 28.53 -4.17 14.59
N TYR A 121 28.16 -3.93 13.33
CA TYR A 121 28.08 -4.97 12.30
C TYR A 121 28.88 -4.71 11.02
N ILE A 122 29.63 -3.61 10.95
CA ILE A 122 30.46 -3.28 9.80
C ILE A 122 31.49 -4.39 9.49
N GLU A 123 31.98 -5.08 10.53
CA GLU A 123 32.94 -6.19 10.36
C GLU A 123 32.26 -7.44 9.76
N GLU A 124 30.97 -7.64 9.98
CA GLU A 124 30.22 -8.83 9.52
C GLU A 124 29.56 -8.61 8.15
N SER A 125 29.26 -7.36 7.81
CA SER A 125 28.62 -7.01 6.53
C SER A 125 29.14 -5.68 5.98
N PRO A 126 29.96 -5.71 4.93
CA PRO A 126 30.52 -4.49 4.32
C PRO A 126 29.44 -3.57 3.72
N ASP A 127 28.29 -4.10 3.37
CA ASP A 127 27.19 -3.29 2.83
C ASP A 127 26.40 -2.51 3.90
N GLY A 128 26.44 -2.95 5.16
CA GLY A 128 25.82 -2.27 6.30
C GLY A 128 24.31 -1.99 6.19
N LYS A 129 23.59 -2.67 5.29
CA LYS A 129 22.15 -2.41 5.03
C LYS A 129 21.27 -3.14 6.06
N LEU A 130 20.57 -2.37 6.89
CA LEU A 130 19.71 -2.88 7.95
C LEU A 130 18.31 -3.30 7.42
N TYR A 131 18.00 -3.00 6.17
CA TYR A 131 16.72 -3.24 5.54
C TYR A 131 16.78 -4.31 4.46
N LEU A 132 15.64 -4.93 4.19
CA LEU A 132 15.50 -5.85 3.05
C LEU A 132 15.61 -5.10 1.73
N ARG A 133 16.20 -5.76 0.74
CA ARG A 133 16.24 -5.31 -0.66
C ARG A 133 15.63 -6.39 -1.54
N ALA A 134 15.22 -6.05 -2.74
CA ALA A 134 14.77 -7.03 -3.72
C ALA A 134 15.31 -6.71 -5.11
N GLU A 135 15.56 -7.77 -5.88
CA GLU A 135 15.59 -7.68 -7.34
C GLU A 135 14.14 -7.64 -7.83
N ILE A 136 13.82 -6.65 -8.64
CA ILE A 136 12.46 -6.42 -9.11
C ILE A 136 12.36 -6.32 -10.63
N GLU A 137 11.15 -6.61 -11.11
CA GLU A 137 10.70 -6.29 -12.47
C GLU A 137 9.60 -5.22 -12.40
N GLU A 138 9.85 -4.07 -13.01
CA GLU A 138 8.81 -3.04 -13.13
C GLU A 138 7.70 -3.49 -14.07
N LEU A 139 6.45 -3.33 -13.62
CA LEU A 139 5.29 -3.70 -14.41
C LEU A 139 4.87 -2.54 -15.31
N PRO A 140 4.45 -2.83 -16.55
CA PRO A 140 3.97 -1.80 -17.45
C PRO A 140 2.66 -1.17 -16.92
N PRO A 141 2.31 0.04 -17.39
CA PRO A 141 0.99 0.63 -17.15
C PRO A 141 -0.13 -0.32 -17.57
N LEU A 142 -1.28 -0.18 -16.91
CA LEU A 142 -2.46 -0.99 -17.25
C LEU A 142 -2.88 -0.79 -18.71
N LYS A 143 -3.19 -1.88 -19.37
CA LYS A 143 -3.72 -1.87 -20.75
C LYS A 143 -5.24 -1.73 -20.75
N GLY A 144 -5.80 -1.48 -21.93
CA GLY A 144 -7.23 -1.50 -22.19
C GLY A 144 -7.94 -0.18 -21.91
N ILE A 145 -9.22 -0.15 -22.29
CA ILE A 145 -10.10 0.99 -22.15
C ILE A 145 -11.18 0.64 -21.13
N VAL A 146 -11.38 1.52 -20.16
CA VAL A 146 -12.50 1.41 -19.22
C VAL A 146 -13.72 2.09 -19.82
N HIS A 147 -14.81 1.35 -19.97
CA HIS A 147 -16.09 1.91 -20.40
C HIS A 147 -16.66 2.83 -19.32
N SER A 148 -16.99 4.05 -19.71
CA SER A 148 -17.52 5.07 -18.80
C SER A 148 -18.75 4.60 -18.01
N ASP A 149 -19.67 3.87 -18.63
CA ASP A 149 -20.86 3.35 -17.96
C ASP A 149 -20.52 2.36 -16.83
N ARG A 150 -19.50 1.51 -17.05
CA ARG A 150 -19.04 0.56 -16.03
C ARG A 150 -18.43 1.29 -14.86
N TRP A 151 -17.55 2.25 -15.13
CA TRP A 151 -16.92 3.08 -14.11
C TRP A 151 -17.94 3.89 -13.32
N ASN A 152 -18.86 4.56 -13.99
CA ASN A 152 -19.94 5.32 -13.34
C ASN A 152 -20.79 4.44 -12.43
N LYS A 153 -21.10 3.20 -12.86
CA LYS A 153 -21.83 2.23 -12.03
C LYS A 153 -21.04 1.82 -10.79
N LEU A 154 -19.74 1.61 -10.91
CA LEU A 154 -18.85 1.29 -9.77
C LEU A 154 -18.85 2.43 -8.76
N VAL A 155 -18.62 3.68 -9.21
CA VAL A 155 -18.63 4.88 -8.33
C VAL A 155 -19.96 5.02 -7.57
N ARG A 156 -21.10 4.77 -8.24
CA ARG A 156 -22.40 4.79 -7.58
C ARG A 156 -22.58 3.70 -6.53
N ARG A 157 -22.15 2.46 -6.84
CA ARG A 157 -22.18 1.37 -5.85
C ARG A 157 -21.30 1.66 -4.65
N TRP A 158 -20.14 2.25 -4.89
CA TRP A 158 -19.23 2.67 -3.82
C TRP A 158 -19.86 3.77 -2.96
N SER A 159 -20.48 4.78 -3.56
CA SER A 159 -21.21 5.81 -2.81
C SER A 159 -22.34 5.22 -1.95
N GLU A 160 -23.09 4.24 -2.47
CA GLU A 160 -24.13 3.52 -1.72
C GLU A 160 -23.55 2.76 -0.52
N HIS A 161 -22.36 2.16 -0.67
CA HIS A 161 -21.66 1.51 0.43
C HIS A 161 -21.23 2.50 1.52
N ILE A 162 -20.68 3.67 1.14
CA ILE A 162 -20.30 4.75 2.08
C ILE A 162 -21.54 5.21 2.88
N VAL A 163 -22.65 5.46 2.20
CA VAL A 163 -23.93 5.83 2.85
C VAL A 163 -24.40 4.75 3.83
N ALA A 164 -24.27 3.49 3.44
CA ALA A 164 -24.65 2.36 4.29
C ALA A 164 -23.80 2.30 5.57
N ILE A 165 -22.50 2.47 5.48
CA ILE A 165 -21.59 2.53 6.64
C ILE A 165 -21.93 3.74 7.53
N ASP A 166 -22.05 4.93 6.93
CA ASP A 166 -22.34 6.16 7.69
C ASP A 166 -23.65 6.05 8.48
N SER A 167 -24.66 5.40 7.91
CA SER A 167 -25.96 5.15 8.56
C SER A 167 -25.89 4.18 9.75
N LEU A 168 -24.90 3.27 9.78
CA LEU A 168 -24.69 2.37 10.92
C LEU A 168 -23.91 3.03 12.06
N VAL A 169 -23.00 3.94 11.73
CA VAL A 169 -22.09 4.57 12.72
C VAL A 169 -22.71 5.82 13.34
N ARG A 170 -23.59 6.52 12.61
CA ARG A 170 -24.18 7.80 13.02
C ARG A 170 -25.69 7.77 12.97
N ALA A 171 -26.34 8.21 14.06
CA ALA A 171 -27.80 8.34 14.11
C ALA A 171 -28.36 9.33 13.07
N SER A 172 -27.55 10.28 12.58
CA SER A 172 -27.87 11.22 11.50
C SER A 172 -26.82 11.10 10.40
N GLY A 173 -26.72 9.93 9.76
CA GLY A 173 -25.79 9.68 8.66
C GLY A 173 -26.08 10.57 7.43
N ARG A 174 -25.04 10.80 6.61
CA ARG A 174 -25.19 11.52 5.33
C ARG A 174 -26.03 10.68 4.38
N GLY A 175 -26.97 11.32 3.71
CA GLY A 175 -27.79 10.69 2.68
C GLY A 175 -27.03 10.49 1.36
N ARG A 176 -27.68 9.77 0.44
CA ARG A 176 -27.15 9.58 -0.93
C ARG A 176 -27.00 10.90 -1.67
N GLU A 177 -27.89 11.85 -1.42
CA GLU A 177 -27.88 13.21 -1.98
C GLU A 177 -26.65 14.03 -1.57
N ASP A 178 -26.03 13.68 -0.43
CA ASP A 178 -24.83 14.34 0.07
C ASP A 178 -23.56 13.67 -0.46
N VAL A 179 -23.53 12.34 -0.49
CA VAL A 179 -22.33 11.55 -0.80
C VAL A 179 -22.12 11.41 -2.31
N LEU A 180 -23.17 11.11 -3.07
CA LEU A 180 -23.03 10.82 -4.50
C LEU A 180 -22.44 11.97 -5.32
N PRO A 181 -22.87 13.24 -5.15
CA PRO A 181 -22.28 14.35 -5.90
C PRO A 181 -20.79 14.56 -5.61
N ILE A 182 -20.35 14.32 -4.38
CA ILE A 182 -18.94 14.40 -3.99
C ILE A 182 -18.14 13.31 -4.72
N MET A 183 -18.64 12.08 -4.68
CA MET A 183 -17.98 10.93 -5.34
C MET A 183 -17.94 11.08 -6.87
N GLU A 184 -19.06 11.55 -7.47
CA GLU A 184 -19.08 11.83 -8.91
C GLU A 184 -18.14 12.98 -9.28
N GLY A 185 -18.04 14.03 -8.48
CA GLY A 185 -17.13 15.16 -8.72
C GLY A 185 -15.65 14.77 -8.60
N GLU A 186 -15.31 13.82 -7.74
CA GLU A 186 -13.94 13.38 -7.51
C GLU A 186 -13.49 12.29 -8.49
N PHE A 187 -14.39 11.35 -8.83
CA PHE A 187 -14.03 10.15 -9.59
C PHE A 187 -14.54 10.11 -11.04
N LEU A 188 -15.33 11.10 -11.47
CA LEU A 188 -15.79 11.17 -12.85
C LEU A 188 -15.20 12.40 -13.59
N PRO A 189 -14.76 12.23 -14.84
CA PRO A 189 -14.69 10.97 -15.60
C PRO A 189 -13.60 10.03 -15.08
N TYR A 190 -13.56 8.81 -15.62
CA TYR A 190 -12.49 7.84 -15.31
C TYR A 190 -11.10 8.42 -15.53
N THR A 191 -10.23 8.20 -14.55
CA THR A 191 -8.78 8.45 -14.63
C THR A 191 -8.04 7.26 -14.01
N GLU A 192 -6.81 7.02 -14.41
CA GLU A 192 -5.98 5.95 -13.80
C GLU A 192 -5.72 6.26 -12.32
N SER A 193 -5.48 7.52 -11.96
CA SER A 193 -5.36 7.94 -10.56
C SER A 193 -6.63 7.66 -9.77
N GLY A 194 -7.82 7.94 -10.33
CA GLY A 194 -9.10 7.62 -9.71
C GLY A 194 -9.28 6.11 -9.50
N LEU A 195 -8.84 5.28 -10.45
CA LEU A 195 -8.87 3.82 -10.32
C LEU A 195 -8.03 3.35 -9.12
N TRP A 196 -6.78 3.83 -9.03
CA TRP A 196 -5.89 3.44 -7.94
C TRP A 196 -6.33 4.00 -6.58
N SER A 197 -6.89 5.21 -6.56
CA SER A 197 -7.51 5.77 -5.34
C SER A 197 -8.72 4.95 -4.89
N ALA A 198 -9.52 4.43 -5.83
CA ALA A 198 -10.61 3.50 -5.50
C ALA A 198 -10.08 2.18 -4.92
N CYS A 199 -8.99 1.62 -5.49
CA CYS A 199 -8.33 0.45 -4.92
C CYS A 199 -7.86 0.70 -3.48
N GLN A 200 -7.21 1.83 -3.23
CA GLN A 200 -6.72 2.20 -1.89
C GLN A 200 -7.86 2.29 -0.86
N SER A 201 -9.05 2.75 -1.29
CA SER A 201 -10.19 2.99 -0.40
C SER A 201 -11.12 1.79 -0.24
N ILE A 202 -11.20 0.90 -1.23
CA ILE A 202 -12.16 -0.20 -1.27
C ILE A 202 -11.53 -1.52 -0.83
N LEU A 203 -10.25 -1.77 -1.20
CA LEU A 203 -9.60 -3.06 -1.01
C LEU A 203 -8.90 -3.16 0.34
N ASP A 204 -9.50 -3.87 1.28
CA ASP A 204 -8.93 -4.12 2.61
C ASP A 204 -8.19 -5.48 2.67
N GLY A 205 -8.61 -6.44 1.81
CA GLY A 205 -8.06 -7.79 1.78
C GLY A 205 -6.71 -7.88 1.07
N TYR A 206 -5.79 -8.68 1.64
CA TYR A 206 -4.48 -8.95 1.05
C TYR A 206 -4.60 -9.48 -0.39
N ASP A 207 -5.40 -10.53 -0.60
CA ASP A 207 -5.53 -11.20 -1.90
C ASP A 207 -6.07 -10.27 -2.99
N ASP A 208 -7.04 -9.42 -2.65
CA ASP A 208 -7.61 -8.46 -3.59
C ASP A 208 -6.60 -7.38 -3.96
N ARG A 209 -5.82 -6.89 -3.00
CA ARG A 209 -4.76 -5.92 -3.26
C ARG A 209 -3.68 -6.51 -4.16
N GLN A 210 -3.23 -7.74 -3.92
CA GLN A 210 -2.25 -8.43 -4.76
C GLN A 210 -2.81 -8.71 -6.16
N ARG A 211 -4.08 -9.13 -6.29
CA ARG A 211 -4.75 -9.29 -7.59
C ARG A 211 -4.81 -7.98 -8.37
N ALA A 212 -5.18 -6.87 -7.73
CA ALA A 212 -5.21 -5.57 -8.38
C ALA A 212 -3.82 -5.13 -8.87
N LEU A 213 -2.77 -5.30 -8.03
CA LEU A 213 -1.39 -4.96 -8.39
C LEU A 213 -0.83 -5.84 -9.51
N SER A 214 -1.19 -7.12 -9.59
CA SER A 214 -0.73 -8.05 -10.62
C SER A 214 -1.48 -7.94 -11.95
N SER A 215 -2.60 -7.21 -12.00
CA SER A 215 -3.44 -7.09 -13.19
C SER A 215 -2.69 -6.45 -14.37
N GLU A 216 -2.91 -6.95 -15.59
CA GLU A 216 -2.36 -6.35 -16.80
C GLU A 216 -3.32 -5.34 -17.46
N GLU A 217 -4.61 -5.46 -17.19
CA GLU A 217 -5.66 -4.64 -17.78
C GLU A 217 -6.47 -3.89 -16.72
N ALA A 218 -6.85 -2.65 -17.02
CA ALA A 218 -7.70 -1.85 -16.16
C ALA A 218 -9.07 -2.50 -15.89
N SER A 219 -9.60 -3.27 -16.85
CA SER A 219 -10.84 -4.03 -16.70
C SER A 219 -10.76 -5.07 -15.59
N GLN A 220 -9.60 -5.74 -15.42
CA GLN A 220 -9.38 -6.74 -14.37
C GLN A 220 -9.35 -6.09 -12.98
N VAL A 221 -8.75 -4.90 -12.86
CA VAL A 221 -8.78 -4.14 -11.59
C VAL A 221 -10.22 -3.76 -11.23
N ILE A 222 -11.03 -3.37 -12.21
CA ILE A 222 -12.45 -3.09 -11.98
C ILE A 222 -13.22 -4.35 -11.56
N ASP A 223 -12.92 -5.52 -12.13
CA ASP A 223 -13.50 -6.80 -11.67
C ASP A 223 -13.22 -7.04 -10.18
N VAL A 224 -11.98 -6.80 -9.73
CA VAL A 224 -11.62 -6.92 -8.32
C VAL A 224 -12.42 -5.94 -7.45
N LEU A 225 -12.52 -4.68 -7.86
CA LEU A 225 -13.29 -3.67 -7.12
C LEU A 225 -14.80 -3.99 -7.05
N GLU A 226 -15.38 -4.45 -8.15
CA GLU A 226 -16.80 -4.85 -8.19
C GLU A 226 -17.06 -6.02 -7.24
N ASN A 227 -16.20 -7.04 -7.24
CA ASN A 227 -16.32 -8.19 -6.34
C ASN A 227 -16.18 -7.76 -4.86
N ALA A 228 -15.18 -6.95 -4.54
CA ALA A 228 -14.99 -6.45 -3.18
C ALA A 228 -16.21 -5.64 -2.68
N LEU A 229 -16.83 -4.81 -3.54
CA LEU A 229 -18.04 -4.08 -3.18
C LEU A 229 -19.25 -5.01 -3.01
N GLU A 230 -19.35 -6.10 -3.75
CA GLU A 230 -20.42 -7.10 -3.58
C GLU A 230 -20.26 -7.84 -2.25
N GLU A 231 -19.06 -8.24 -1.89
CA GLU A 231 -18.76 -8.87 -0.59
C GLU A 231 -19.05 -7.93 0.58
N LYS A 232 -18.59 -6.67 0.49
CA LYS A 232 -18.89 -5.64 1.49
C LYS A 232 -20.41 -5.40 1.65
N ARG A 233 -21.17 -5.41 0.56
CA ARG A 233 -22.62 -5.30 0.60
C ARG A 233 -23.26 -6.48 1.32
N ALA A 234 -22.84 -7.72 0.99
CA ALA A 234 -23.36 -8.91 1.65
C ALA A 234 -23.07 -8.90 3.17
N GLN A 235 -21.87 -8.44 3.57
CA GLN A 235 -21.53 -8.27 4.99
C GLN A 235 -22.42 -7.24 5.68
N MET A 236 -22.71 -6.10 5.02
CA MET A 236 -23.60 -5.05 5.55
C MET A 236 -25.03 -5.56 5.73
N ASP A 237 -25.54 -6.32 4.76
CA ASP A 237 -26.89 -6.90 4.83
C ASP A 237 -26.98 -7.91 5.99
N ALA A 238 -25.94 -8.71 6.22
CA ALA A 238 -25.87 -9.63 7.35
C ALA A 238 -25.85 -8.91 8.70
N ILE A 239 -25.09 -7.81 8.82
CA ILE A 239 -25.02 -6.98 10.05
C ILE A 239 -26.41 -6.39 10.35
N ARG A 240 -27.09 -5.82 9.34
CA ARG A 240 -28.47 -5.29 9.51
C ARG A 240 -29.45 -6.33 9.99
N PHE A 241 -29.40 -7.51 9.37
CA PHE A 241 -30.27 -8.61 9.77
C PHE A 241 -30.06 -9.04 11.24
N MET A 242 -28.81 -9.07 11.70
CA MET A 242 -28.50 -9.37 13.11
C MET A 242 -29.04 -8.29 14.06
N MET A 243 -28.88 -6.99 13.70
CA MET A 243 -29.37 -5.86 14.53
C MET A 243 -30.90 -5.78 14.60
N GLU A 244 -31.62 -6.24 13.57
CA GLU A 244 -33.10 -6.26 13.55
C GLU A 244 -33.68 -7.47 14.30
N SER A 245 -32.84 -8.46 14.61
CA SER A 245 -33.24 -9.71 15.28
C SER A 245 -33.03 -9.67 16.80
N GLU A 246 -32.39 -8.63 17.33
CA GLU A 246 -32.25 -8.32 18.76
C GLU A 246 -33.34 -7.34 19.23
#